data_7f67342c833ec3d36f6cc94036881f4e
#
_entry.id   7f67342c833ec3d36f6cc94036881f4e
#
_cell.length_a   1.000
_cell.length_b   1.000
_cell.length_c   1.000
_cell.angle_alpha   90.00
_cell.angle_beta   90.00
_cell.angle_gamma   90.00
#
_symmetry.space_group_name_H-M   'P 1'
#
loop_
_entity.id
_entity.type
_entity.pdbx_description
1 polymer ?
#
loop_
_entity_poly.entity_id
_entity_poly.type
_entity_poly.pdbx_seq_one_letter_code
_entity_poly.pdbx_strand_id
1 'polypeptide(L)'
;EKLLRAELIVMEYLWKKDTLMPKKEIVKEIKQIYGWHKSTIKILLKRLVDKRYLDRYIINFQSYYKIIIDNKEYYTFKKKVLKSSKSIKIMHSLTTIHKNVSKEKLDLLDEYYRNLKE
;
A
#
# COMPACT_ATOMS: atom_id res chain seq x y z
N GLU A 1 -1.87 -1.45 -8.54
CA GLU A 1 -2.60 -0.24 -8.34
C GLU A 1 -2.25 0.40 -7.03
N LYS A 2 -2.33 1.71 -6.99
CA LYS A 2 -1.93 2.44 -5.83
C LYS A 2 -2.93 2.32 -4.69
N LEU A 3 -2.45 2.27 -3.47
CA LEU A 3 -3.32 2.19 -2.31
C LEU A 3 -3.54 3.56 -1.69
N LEU A 4 -4.74 3.77 -1.22
CA LEU A 4 -5.02 4.97 -0.46
C LEU A 4 -4.48 4.73 0.95
N ARG A 5 -4.32 5.80 1.68
CA ARG A 5 -3.74 5.71 3.02
C ARG A 5 -4.47 4.75 3.93
N ALA A 6 -5.78 4.81 3.97
CA ALA A 6 -6.56 3.93 4.81
C ALA A 6 -6.42 2.47 4.37
N GLU A 7 -6.35 2.26 3.06
CA GLU A 7 -6.18 0.91 2.54
C GLU A 7 -4.81 0.36 2.92
N LEU A 8 -3.81 1.22 2.90
CA LEU A 8 -2.48 0.80 3.26
C LEU A 8 -2.42 0.41 4.74
N ILE A 9 -3.12 1.14 5.57
CA ILE A 9 -3.17 0.82 7.00
C ILE A 9 -3.73 -0.58 7.21
N VAL A 10 -4.79 -0.91 6.48
CA VAL A 10 -5.38 -2.24 6.58
C VAL A 10 -4.40 -3.29 6.10
N MET A 11 -3.72 -3.02 4.98
CA MET A 11 -2.75 -3.98 4.47
C MET A 11 -1.59 -4.16 5.42
N GLU A 12 -1.13 -3.09 6.06
CA GLU A 12 -0.03 -3.20 7.00
C GLU A 12 -0.42 -4.06 8.20
N TYR A 13 -1.66 -3.95 8.62
CA TYR A 13 -2.17 -4.77 9.69
C TYR A 13 -2.14 -6.24 9.25
N LEU A 14 -2.61 -6.52 8.03
CA LEU A 14 -2.66 -7.88 7.53
C LEU A 14 -1.27 -8.45 7.26
N TRP A 15 -0.37 -7.62 6.76
CA TRP A 15 1.00 -8.08 6.52
C TRP A 15 1.67 -8.52 7.82
N LYS A 16 1.34 -7.86 8.90
CA LYS A 16 1.91 -8.24 10.18
C LYS A 16 1.40 -9.58 10.63
N LYS A 17 0.13 -9.87 10.34
CA LYS A 17 -0.45 -11.15 10.73
C LYS A 17 0.05 -12.26 9.83
N ASP A 18 0.25 -11.93 8.56
CA ASP A 18 0.79 -12.86 7.56
C ASP A 18 0.11 -14.22 7.57
N THR A 19 -1.19 -14.23 7.59
CA THR A 19 -1.94 -15.46 7.58
C THR A 19 -3.33 -15.19 7.06
N LEU A 20 -4.06 -16.24 6.74
CA LEU A 20 -5.43 -16.14 6.31
C LEU A 20 -6.25 -15.63 7.49
N MET A 21 -6.95 -14.54 7.33
CA MET A 21 -7.66 -13.90 8.43
C MET A 21 -9.15 -13.85 8.20
N PRO A 22 -9.95 -14.19 9.20
CA PRO A 22 -11.39 -14.08 9.08
C PRO A 22 -11.82 -12.62 9.15
N LYS A 23 -12.79 -12.27 8.33
CA LYS A 23 -13.30 -10.92 8.28
C LYS A 23 -13.69 -10.38 9.65
N LYS A 24 -14.35 -11.20 10.42
CA LYS A 24 -14.79 -10.83 11.74
C LYS A 24 -13.65 -10.35 12.59
N GLU A 25 -12.55 -11.05 12.57
CA GLU A 25 -11.42 -10.72 13.37
C GLU A 25 -10.74 -9.46 12.89
N ILE A 26 -10.61 -9.31 11.58
CA ILE A 26 -10.02 -8.11 11.00
C ILE A 26 -10.81 -6.88 11.41
N VAL A 27 -12.13 -6.96 11.27
CA VAL A 27 -12.98 -5.83 11.58
C VAL A 27 -12.88 -5.49 13.07
N LYS A 28 -12.91 -6.50 13.90
CA LYS A 28 -12.85 -6.31 15.33
C LYS A 28 -11.56 -5.65 15.76
N GLU A 29 -10.45 -6.16 15.28
CA GLU A 29 -9.15 -5.66 15.70
C GLU A 29 -8.86 -4.25 15.17
N ILE A 30 -9.17 -4.00 13.93
CA ILE A 30 -8.91 -2.69 13.35
C ILE A 30 -9.81 -1.65 14.03
N LYS A 31 -11.03 -2.03 14.33
CA LYS A 31 -11.91 -1.13 15.03
C LYS A 31 -11.34 -0.78 16.41
N GLN A 32 -10.77 -1.75 17.07
CA GLN A 32 -10.18 -1.53 18.37
C GLN A 32 -8.94 -0.66 18.32
N ILE A 33 -8.12 -0.88 17.33
CA ILE A 33 -6.87 -0.12 17.20
C ILE A 33 -7.09 1.30 16.74
N TYR A 34 -7.91 1.48 15.72
CA TYR A 34 -8.08 2.79 15.10
C TYR A 34 -9.41 3.48 15.37
N GLY A 35 -10.34 2.79 15.95
CA GLY A 35 -11.65 3.37 16.24
C GLY A 35 -12.50 3.56 15.01
N TRP A 36 -12.21 2.90 13.93
CA TRP A 36 -12.98 3.06 12.70
C TRP A 36 -14.29 2.31 12.80
N HIS A 37 -15.27 2.82 12.06
CA HIS A 37 -16.56 2.17 12.03
C HIS A 37 -16.47 0.87 11.26
N LYS A 38 -17.23 -0.12 11.64
CA LYS A 38 -17.28 -1.41 10.96
C LYS A 38 -17.50 -1.28 9.48
N SER A 39 -18.45 -0.45 9.09
CA SER A 39 -18.78 -0.32 7.67
C SER A 39 -17.60 0.23 6.88
N THR A 40 -16.83 1.12 7.47
CA THR A 40 -15.66 1.68 6.82
C THR A 40 -14.63 0.57 6.57
N ILE A 41 -14.41 -0.25 7.57
CA ILE A 41 -13.44 -1.34 7.44
C ILE A 41 -13.88 -2.31 6.35
N LYS A 42 -15.16 -2.62 6.30
CA LYS A 42 -15.68 -3.54 5.29
C LYS A 42 -15.51 -2.98 3.88
N ILE A 43 -15.73 -1.70 3.72
CA ILE A 43 -15.55 -1.05 2.43
C ILE A 43 -14.09 -1.11 2.01
N LEU A 44 -13.18 -0.88 2.94
CA LEU A 44 -11.77 -0.93 2.63
C LEU A 44 -11.34 -2.33 2.20
N LEU A 45 -11.86 -3.34 2.87
CA LEU A 45 -11.54 -4.71 2.51
C LEU A 45 -12.05 -5.02 1.10
N LYS A 46 -13.23 -4.53 0.77
CA LYS A 46 -13.78 -4.75 -0.54
C LYS A 46 -12.92 -4.08 -1.60
N ARG A 47 -12.47 -2.87 -1.34
CA ARG A 47 -11.62 -2.16 -2.27
C ARG A 47 -10.29 -2.89 -2.48
N LEU A 48 -9.76 -3.48 -1.43
CA LEU A 48 -8.51 -4.20 -1.54
C LEU A 48 -8.67 -5.47 -2.37
N VAL A 49 -9.82 -6.09 -2.29
CA VAL A 49 -10.11 -7.25 -3.12
C VAL A 49 -10.24 -6.78 -4.58
N ASP A 50 -10.92 -5.68 -4.81
CA ASP A 50 -11.11 -5.16 -6.16
C ASP A 50 -9.77 -4.75 -6.79
N LYS A 51 -8.85 -4.27 -5.99
CA LYS A 51 -7.53 -3.88 -6.47
C LYS A 51 -6.57 -5.05 -6.53
N ARG A 52 -7.04 -6.22 -6.19
CA ARG A 52 -6.24 -7.46 -6.24
C ARG A 52 -5.07 -7.51 -5.26
N TYR A 53 -5.23 -6.89 -4.13
CA TYR A 53 -4.26 -7.02 -3.05
C TYR A 53 -4.67 -8.14 -2.12
N LEU A 54 -5.97 -8.47 -2.10
CA LEU A 54 -6.48 -9.54 -1.26
C LEU A 54 -7.42 -10.43 -2.05
N ASP A 55 -7.48 -11.69 -1.66
CA ASP A 55 -8.46 -12.62 -2.19
C ASP A 55 -9.42 -12.91 -1.05
N ARG A 56 -10.67 -13.09 -1.38
CA ARG A 56 -11.68 -13.41 -0.41
C ARG A 56 -12.14 -14.83 -0.59
N TYR A 57 -12.14 -15.60 0.48
CA TYR A 57 -12.63 -16.96 0.45
C TYR A 57 -13.77 -17.11 1.44
N ILE A 58 -14.72 -17.95 1.10
CA ILE A 58 -15.81 -18.22 2.02
C ILE A 58 -15.70 -19.66 2.47
N ILE A 59 -15.52 -19.86 3.77
CA ILE A 59 -15.38 -21.17 4.36
C ILE A 59 -16.38 -21.27 5.47
N ASN A 60 -17.27 -22.24 5.41
CA ASN A 60 -18.32 -22.43 6.40
C ASN A 60 -19.10 -21.14 6.64
N PHE A 61 -19.50 -20.51 5.55
CA PHE A 61 -20.31 -19.29 5.59
C PHE A 61 -19.61 -18.09 6.20
N GLN A 62 -18.29 -18.15 6.35
CA GLN A 62 -17.53 -17.02 6.85
C GLN A 62 -16.53 -16.57 5.81
N SER A 63 -16.32 -15.26 5.72
CA SER A 63 -15.36 -14.70 4.79
C SER A 63 -13.98 -14.67 5.40
N TYR A 64 -12.99 -15.03 4.59
CA TYR A 64 -11.60 -14.99 5.00
C TYR A 64 -10.83 -14.24 3.92
N TYR A 65 -9.78 -13.57 4.30
CA TYR A 65 -8.98 -12.79 3.36
C TYR A 65 -7.55 -13.31 3.33
N LYS A 66 -7.06 -13.52 2.13
CA LYS A 66 -5.70 -13.99 1.91
C LYS A 66 -4.92 -12.89 1.20
N ILE A 67 -3.67 -12.68 1.59
CA ILE A 67 -2.84 -11.65 0.99
C ILE A 67 -2.34 -12.14 -0.36
N ILE A 68 -2.55 -11.35 -1.40
CA ILE A 68 -2.04 -11.65 -2.72
C ILE A 68 -0.72 -10.92 -2.93
N ILE A 69 -0.68 -9.64 -2.59
CA ILE A 69 0.54 -8.85 -2.75
C ILE A 69 1.12 -8.63 -1.38
N ASP A 70 2.30 -9.14 -1.14
CA ASP A 70 2.87 -9.02 0.17
C ASP A 70 3.60 -7.69 0.35
N ASN A 71 4.04 -7.43 1.54
CA ASN A 71 4.69 -6.22 1.92
C ASN A 71 5.90 -5.93 1.05
N LYS A 72 6.72 -6.92 0.83
CA LYS A 72 7.91 -6.77 0.05
C LYS A 72 7.61 -6.42 -1.40
N GLU A 73 6.64 -7.10 -1.97
CA GLU A 73 6.23 -6.84 -3.34
C GLU A 73 5.71 -5.43 -3.51
N TYR A 74 4.89 -5.00 -2.59
CA TYR A 74 4.29 -3.67 -2.66
C TYR A 74 5.36 -2.58 -2.62
N TYR A 75 6.28 -2.67 -1.68
CA TYR A 75 7.28 -1.63 -1.55
C TYR A 75 8.33 -1.68 -2.64
N THR A 76 8.60 -2.85 -3.18
CA THR A 76 9.52 -2.96 -4.29
C THR A 76 8.93 -2.31 -5.54
N PHE A 77 7.67 -2.57 -5.80
CA PHE A 77 6.98 -1.99 -6.93
C PHE A 77 6.93 -0.47 -6.81
N LYS A 78 6.58 0.03 -5.67
CA LYS A 78 6.48 1.45 -5.43
C LYS A 78 7.85 2.13 -5.65
N LYS A 79 8.88 1.52 -5.16
CA LYS A 79 10.20 2.04 -5.31
C LYS A 79 10.64 2.08 -6.77
N LYS A 80 10.29 1.06 -7.52
CA LYS A 80 10.62 0.99 -8.91
C LYS A 80 9.94 2.09 -9.70
N VAL A 81 8.70 2.32 -9.43
CA VAL A 81 7.93 3.36 -10.11
C VAL A 81 8.51 4.72 -9.80
N LEU A 82 8.85 4.98 -8.57
CA LEU A 82 9.42 6.24 -8.20
C LEU A 82 10.77 6.47 -8.86
N LYS A 83 11.54 5.42 -8.94
CA LYS A 83 12.83 5.51 -9.54
C LYS A 83 12.72 5.86 -11.01
N SER A 84 11.78 5.25 -11.69
CA SER A 84 11.56 5.53 -13.07
C SER A 84 11.16 6.98 -13.26
N SER A 85 10.30 7.46 -12.44
CA SER A 85 9.85 8.82 -12.52
C SER A 85 11.01 9.77 -12.31
N LYS A 86 11.87 9.45 -11.38
CA LYS A 86 13.01 10.29 -11.13
C LYS A 86 13.90 10.34 -12.35
N SER A 87 14.10 9.23 -12.97
CA SER A 87 14.94 9.20 -14.13
C SER A 87 14.45 10.15 -15.17
N ILE A 88 13.19 10.13 -15.41
CA ILE A 88 12.64 11.01 -16.41
C ILE A 88 12.75 12.45 -16.05
N LYS A 89 12.33 12.82 -14.91
CA LYS A 89 12.40 14.19 -14.55
C LYS A 89 13.72 14.70 -14.18
N ILE A 90 14.44 13.98 -13.42
CA ILE A 90 15.68 14.43 -13.03
C ILE A 90 16.66 14.49 -14.09
N MET A 91 16.65 13.61 -14.98
CA MET A 91 17.63 13.68 -16.02
C MET A 91 17.49 14.94 -16.75
N HIS A 92 16.34 15.43 -16.81
CA HIS A 92 16.19 16.65 -17.47
C HIS A 92 16.62 17.81 -16.68
N SER A 93 16.27 17.88 -15.51
CA SER A 93 16.63 19.03 -14.80
C SER A 93 17.76 18.80 -13.97
N LEU A 94 17.89 17.70 -13.44
CA LEU A 94 18.89 17.56 -12.65
C LEU A 94 20.02 17.19 -13.19
N THR A 95 20.07 16.55 -14.07
CA THR A 95 21.21 16.14 -14.53
C THR A 95 21.77 17.21 -14.79
N THR A 96 21.12 17.98 -14.97
CA THR A 96 21.60 19.09 -15.29
C THR A 96 21.86 19.49 -14.04
N ILE A 97 21.26 19.17 -13.12
CA ILE A 97 21.43 19.60 -11.96
C ILE A 97 22.09 18.75 -11.35
N HIS A 98 22.14 17.80 -11.56
CA HIS A 98 22.65 17.11 -10.82
C HIS A 98 23.29 16.37 -11.24
N LYS A 99 23.29 16.38 -12.13
CA LYS A 99 23.77 15.79 -12.21
C LYS A 99 24.10 15.76 -11.52
N ASN A 100 23.82 16.30 -11.14
CA ASN A 100 23.88 16.36 -10.29
C ASN A 100 22.93 15.92 -9.80
N VAL A 101 22.66 15.28 -10.01
CA VAL A 101 21.67 14.82 -9.52
C VAL A 101 22.15 14.27 -8.39
N SER A 102 22.26 14.84 -7.46
CA SER A 102 22.81 14.35 -6.32
C SER A 102 21.88 13.34 -5.74
N LYS A 103 22.38 12.51 -4.92
CA LYS A 103 21.61 11.55 -4.31
C LYS A 103 20.60 12.12 -3.40
N GLU A 104 20.93 13.12 -2.70
CA GLU A 104 20.00 13.74 -1.85
C GLU A 104 18.84 14.22 -2.58
N LYS A 105 19.07 14.70 -3.77
CA LYS A 105 18.02 15.21 -4.55
C LYS A 105 17.11 14.11 -4.97
N LEU A 106 17.64 12.96 -5.24
CA LEU A 106 16.84 11.82 -5.63
C LEU A 106 15.98 11.38 -4.47
N ASP A 107 16.51 11.44 -3.28
CA ASP A 107 15.77 11.06 -2.10
C ASP A 107 14.61 12.02 -1.86
N LEU A 108 14.86 13.29 -2.09
CA LEU A 108 13.80 14.26 -1.92
C LEU A 108 12.67 14.01 -2.90
N LEU A 109 13.03 13.60 -4.10
CA LEU A 109 12.02 13.33 -5.08
C LEU A 109 11.21 12.11 -4.70
N ASP A 110 11.83 11.13 -4.10
CA ASP A 110 11.13 9.96 -3.65
C ASP A 110 10.08 10.36 -2.66
N GLU A 111 10.42 11.22 -1.75
CA GLU A 111 9.51 11.68 -0.77
C GLU A 111 8.40 12.46 -1.39
N TYR A 112 8.72 13.30 -2.33
CA TYR A 112 7.74 14.11 -3.02
C TYR A 112 6.73 13.21 -3.72
N TYR A 113 7.17 12.19 -4.40
CA TYR A 113 6.26 11.30 -5.09
C TYR A 113 5.42 10.50 -4.11
N ARG A 114 5.97 10.12 -3.01
CA ARG A 114 5.21 9.42 -2.02
C ARG A 114 4.07 10.28 -1.53
N ASN A 115 4.34 11.53 -1.27
CA ASN A 115 3.33 12.44 -0.80
C ASN A 115 2.25 12.67 -1.83
N LEU A 116 2.64 12.76 -3.08
CA LEU A 116 1.67 12.94 -4.13
C LEU A 116 0.79 11.74 -4.31
N LYS A 117 1.30 10.58 -4.17
CA LYS A 117 0.53 9.40 -4.37
C LYS A 117 -0.34 9.03 -3.21
N GLU A 118 -0.08 9.58 -2.12
CA GLU A 118 -0.89 9.34 -0.98
C GLU A 118 -1.77 10.48 -0.67
#